data_42068a31e4b3fc84bc570163da155b93
#
_entry.id   42068a31e4b3fc84bc570163da155b93
#
_cell.length_a   1.000
_cell.length_b   1.000
_cell.length_c   1.000
_cell.angle_alpha   90.00
_cell.angle_beta   90.00
_cell.angle_gamma   90.00
#
_symmetry.space_group_name_H-M   'P 1'
#
loop_
_entity.id
_entity.type
_entity.pdbx_description
1 polymer ?
#
loop_
_entity_poly.entity_id
_entity_poly.type
_entity_poly.pdbx_seq_one_letter_code
_entity_poly.pdbx_strand_id
1 'polypeptide(L)'
;MALLGLAALAAAAPAVVPLTLPSGTVLQVEVMVKDEDRAMGLMFRPSLPRDRGMLFVFERPDFHGIWMKNCRFPIDILWLDEERKIVHVAEAVPPCKAEPCPVYNPLRRAAYVVELNAGQARREKAVVGAPLGFTLPEPGR
;
A
#
# COMPACT_ATOMS: atom_id res chain seq x y z
N MET A 1 33.87 8.66 35.19
CA MET A 1 32.45 8.84 34.79
C MET A 1 32.30 8.31 33.37
N ALA A 2 31.71 7.14 33.23
CA ALA A 2 31.47 6.53 31.91
C ALA A 2 30.11 7.03 31.39
N LEU A 3 30.15 7.77 30.28
CA LEU A 3 28.93 8.13 29.51
C LEU A 3 28.45 6.88 28.80
N LEU A 4 27.42 6.26 29.34
CA LEU A 4 26.60 5.25 28.61
C LEU A 4 25.84 6.01 27.53
N GLY A 5 26.35 5.95 26.30
CA GLY A 5 25.61 6.39 25.13
C GLY A 5 24.42 5.46 24.92
N LEU A 6 23.19 5.93 25.16
CA LEU A 6 22.00 5.26 24.70
C LEU A 6 22.02 5.31 23.16
N ALA A 7 22.40 4.19 22.56
CA ALA A 7 22.16 4.00 21.13
C ALA A 7 20.64 3.84 20.97
N ALA A 8 19.99 4.86 20.42
CA ALA A 8 18.61 4.75 20.00
C ALA A 8 18.56 3.68 18.89
N LEU A 9 17.89 2.55 19.15
CA LEU A 9 17.59 1.59 18.11
C LEU A 9 16.64 2.29 17.11
N ALA A 10 17.16 2.64 15.94
CA ALA A 10 16.33 3.09 14.84
C ALA A 10 15.38 1.95 14.45
N ALA A 11 14.06 2.26 14.36
CA ALA A 11 13.08 1.29 13.85
C ALA A 11 13.51 0.85 12.44
N ALA A 12 13.49 -0.48 12.18
CA ALA A 12 13.82 -1.00 10.87
C ALA A 12 12.85 -0.46 9.81
N ALA A 13 13.36 -0.03 8.64
CA ALA A 13 12.55 0.35 7.50
C ALA A 13 11.68 -0.83 7.06
N PRO A 14 10.45 -0.59 6.50
CA PRO A 14 9.63 -1.64 5.94
C PRO A 14 10.37 -2.43 4.86
N ALA A 15 10.09 -3.74 4.77
CA ALA A 15 10.65 -4.57 3.71
C ALA A 15 10.16 -4.09 2.35
N VAL A 16 10.99 -4.27 1.32
CA VAL A 16 10.64 -4.01 -0.08
C VAL A 16 10.65 -5.33 -0.83
N VAL A 17 9.57 -5.63 -1.54
CA VAL A 17 9.45 -6.87 -2.31
C VAL A 17 9.02 -6.59 -3.75
N PRO A 18 9.39 -7.43 -4.72
CA PRO A 18 8.84 -7.34 -6.06
C PRO A 18 7.36 -7.73 -6.07
N LEU A 19 6.55 -6.98 -6.80
CA LEU A 19 5.14 -7.23 -7.03
C LEU A 19 4.88 -7.21 -8.54
N THR A 20 4.34 -8.31 -9.05
CA THR A 20 4.03 -8.46 -10.47
C THR A 20 2.57 -8.08 -10.73
N LEU A 21 2.36 -7.08 -11.57
CA LEU A 21 1.05 -6.63 -12.04
C LEU A 21 0.50 -7.55 -13.15
N PRO A 22 -0.80 -7.53 -13.44
CA PRO A 22 -1.40 -8.40 -14.46
C PRO A 22 -0.79 -8.27 -15.84
N SER A 23 -0.25 -7.12 -16.21
CA SER A 23 0.49 -6.90 -17.47
C SER A 23 1.85 -7.59 -17.53
N GLY A 24 2.37 -8.06 -16.40
CA GLY A 24 3.72 -8.58 -16.26
C GLY A 24 4.75 -7.57 -15.75
N THR A 25 4.39 -6.29 -15.66
CA THR A 25 5.26 -5.26 -15.07
C THR A 25 5.53 -5.57 -13.59
N VAL A 26 6.78 -5.44 -13.18
CA VAL A 26 7.22 -5.66 -11.80
C VAL A 26 7.53 -4.32 -11.15
N LEU A 27 6.88 -4.09 -10.00
CA LEU A 27 7.15 -2.94 -9.14
C LEU A 27 7.91 -3.39 -7.89
N GLN A 28 8.64 -2.48 -7.28
CA GLN A 28 9.18 -2.66 -5.94
C GLN A 28 8.25 -2.00 -4.94
N VAL A 29 7.63 -2.78 -4.07
CA VAL A 29 6.63 -2.27 -3.13
C VAL A 29 7.14 -2.36 -1.70
N GLU A 30 6.92 -1.30 -0.92
CA GLU A 30 7.13 -1.31 0.52
C GLU A 30 5.98 -2.06 1.18
N VAL A 31 6.31 -2.99 2.09
CA VAL A 31 5.33 -3.86 2.75
C VAL A 31 4.98 -3.29 4.13
N MET A 32 3.75 -2.85 4.30
CA MET A 32 3.22 -2.24 5.52
C MET A 32 2.45 -3.29 6.34
N VAL A 33 3.09 -3.85 7.35
CA VAL A 33 2.52 -4.90 8.22
C VAL A 33 2.12 -4.34 9.57
N LYS A 34 2.88 -3.40 10.13
CA LYS A 34 2.61 -2.80 11.44
C LYS A 34 1.51 -1.74 11.34
N ASP A 35 0.73 -1.58 12.39
CA ASP A 35 -0.35 -0.57 12.46
C ASP A 35 0.16 0.84 12.17
N GLU A 36 1.32 1.21 12.73
CA GLU A 36 1.93 2.54 12.54
C GLU A 36 2.33 2.76 11.08
N ASP A 37 2.89 1.75 10.43
CA ASP A 37 3.33 1.84 9.03
C ASP A 37 2.12 1.94 8.10
N ARG A 38 1.06 1.16 8.36
CA ARG A 38 -0.20 1.27 7.61
C ARG A 38 -0.87 2.62 7.80
N ALA A 39 -0.87 3.13 9.03
CA ALA A 39 -1.46 4.44 9.32
C ALA A 39 -0.72 5.59 8.63
N MET A 40 0.60 5.53 8.54
CA MET A 40 1.42 6.52 7.84
C MET A 40 1.25 6.41 6.32
N GLY A 41 1.32 5.20 5.78
CA GLY A 41 1.20 4.98 4.34
C GLY A 41 2.08 5.94 3.52
N LEU A 42 1.48 6.55 2.50
CA LEU A 42 2.13 7.53 1.62
C LEU A 42 2.07 8.99 2.13
N MET A 43 1.63 9.20 3.38
CA MET A 43 1.52 10.55 3.94
C MET A 43 2.84 11.33 3.84
N PHE A 44 2.75 12.62 3.53
CA PHE A 44 3.85 13.59 3.47
C PHE A 44 4.87 13.36 2.37
N ARG A 45 4.75 12.30 1.55
CA ARG A 45 5.67 12.07 0.45
C ARG A 45 5.37 13.05 -0.70
N PRO A 46 6.40 13.62 -1.35
CA PRO A 46 6.18 14.52 -2.48
C PRO A 46 5.71 13.81 -3.74
N SER A 47 6.12 12.55 -3.92
CA SER A 47 5.81 11.73 -5.09
C SER A 47 6.02 10.25 -4.80
N LEU A 48 5.58 9.41 -5.73
CA LEU A 48 5.86 7.98 -5.76
C LEU A 48 6.50 7.66 -7.12
N PRO A 49 7.74 7.13 -7.16
CA PRO A 49 8.36 6.72 -8.43
C PRO A 49 7.48 5.69 -9.17
N ARG A 50 7.54 5.68 -10.50
CA ARG A 50 6.69 4.83 -11.34
C ARG A 50 6.91 3.32 -11.13
N ASP A 51 8.12 2.92 -10.75
CA ASP A 51 8.50 1.55 -10.46
C ASP A 51 8.26 1.16 -8.99
N ARG A 52 7.59 2.00 -8.23
CA ARG A 52 7.31 1.83 -6.81
C ARG A 52 5.82 1.76 -6.54
N GLY A 53 5.48 1.13 -5.43
CA GLY A 53 4.15 1.09 -4.87
C GLY A 53 4.22 0.78 -3.39
N MET A 54 3.05 0.62 -2.78
CA MET A 54 2.94 0.27 -1.36
C MET A 54 1.95 -0.88 -1.21
N LEU A 55 2.33 -1.90 -0.45
CA LEU A 55 1.53 -3.09 -0.16
C LEU A 55 1.19 -3.10 1.32
N PHE A 56 -0.09 -2.98 1.63
CA PHE A 56 -0.64 -3.09 2.98
C PHE A 56 -1.06 -4.53 3.22
N VAL A 57 -0.58 -5.12 4.30
CA VAL A 57 -0.92 -6.47 4.72
C VAL A 57 -1.73 -6.39 6.01
N PHE A 58 -2.95 -6.92 5.99
CA PHE A 58 -3.84 -6.95 7.14
C PHE A 58 -3.87 -8.35 7.73
N GLU A 59 -4.06 -8.44 9.04
CA GLU A 59 -4.11 -9.73 9.74
C GLU A 59 -5.31 -10.59 9.34
N ARG A 60 -6.42 -9.93 9.00
CA ARG A 60 -7.68 -10.60 8.62
C ARG A 60 -8.35 -9.86 7.47
N PRO A 61 -9.03 -10.60 6.57
CA PRO A 61 -9.86 -9.97 5.57
C PRO A 61 -10.99 -9.16 6.21
N ASP A 62 -11.15 -7.91 5.77
CA ASP A 62 -12.23 -7.04 6.17
C ASP A 62 -12.44 -5.92 5.14
N PHE A 63 -13.41 -5.05 5.40
CA PHE A 63 -13.67 -3.85 4.60
C PHE A 63 -12.71 -2.74 5.01
N HIS A 64 -11.42 -2.95 4.73
CA HIS A 64 -10.36 -2.01 5.08
C HIS A 64 -10.47 -0.73 4.27
N GLY A 65 -10.95 0.35 4.90
CA GLY A 65 -11.07 1.65 4.28
C GLY A 65 -9.73 2.39 4.18
N ILE A 66 -9.56 3.15 3.11
CA ILE A 66 -8.38 3.99 2.86
C ILE A 66 -8.82 5.44 2.75
N TRP A 67 -8.08 6.34 3.34
CA TRP A 67 -8.25 7.79 3.20
C TRP A 67 -6.98 8.42 2.64
N MET A 68 -7.15 9.63 2.11
CA MET A 68 -6.05 10.37 1.47
C MET A 68 -5.55 11.54 2.32
N LYS A 69 -5.71 11.43 3.64
CA LYS A 69 -5.22 12.44 4.59
C LYS A 69 -3.70 12.58 4.47
N ASN A 70 -3.22 13.81 4.36
CA ASN A 70 -1.80 14.15 4.23
C ASN A 70 -1.11 13.51 3.02
N CYS A 71 -1.85 12.95 2.07
CA CYS A 71 -1.31 12.55 0.78
C CYS A 71 -1.22 13.75 -0.16
N ARG A 72 -0.18 13.82 -0.98
CA ARG A 72 0.13 15.00 -1.80
C ARG A 72 -0.08 14.80 -3.29
N PHE A 73 -0.43 13.59 -3.73
CA PHE A 73 -0.64 13.23 -5.14
C PHE A 73 -1.76 12.20 -5.27
N PRO A 74 -2.44 12.13 -6.43
CA PRO A 74 -3.49 11.14 -6.65
C PRO A 74 -2.89 9.74 -6.81
N ILE A 75 -3.64 8.73 -6.41
CA ILE A 75 -3.23 7.32 -6.49
C ILE A 75 -4.36 6.44 -7.01
N ASP A 76 -4.00 5.27 -7.52
CA ASP A 76 -4.91 4.14 -7.69
C ASP A 76 -4.81 3.23 -6.48
N ILE A 77 -5.94 2.72 -6.01
CA ILE A 77 -6.02 1.82 -4.85
C ILE A 77 -6.63 0.50 -5.31
N LEU A 78 -5.92 -0.60 -5.06
CA LEU A 78 -6.37 -1.95 -5.37
C LEU A 78 -6.61 -2.71 -4.06
N TRP A 79 -7.79 -3.26 -3.87
CA TRP A 79 -8.09 -4.19 -2.78
C TRP A 79 -8.02 -5.61 -3.30
N LEU A 80 -7.32 -6.51 -2.58
CA LEU A 80 -7.10 -7.89 -2.97
C LEU A 80 -7.66 -8.85 -1.91
N ASP A 81 -8.22 -9.96 -2.36
CA ASP A 81 -8.62 -11.05 -1.47
C ASP A 81 -7.41 -11.86 -0.97
N GLU A 82 -7.67 -12.92 -0.20
CA GLU A 82 -6.65 -13.81 0.34
C GLU A 82 -5.89 -14.57 -0.75
N GLU A 83 -6.50 -14.80 -1.92
CA GLU A 83 -5.86 -15.39 -3.08
C GLU A 83 -5.14 -14.37 -3.96
N ARG A 84 -5.05 -13.11 -3.51
CA ARG A 84 -4.37 -12.01 -4.19
C ARG A 84 -5.01 -11.59 -5.51
N LYS A 85 -6.30 -11.86 -5.65
CA LYS A 85 -7.10 -11.35 -6.76
C LYS A 85 -7.71 -10.00 -6.40
N ILE A 86 -7.74 -9.10 -7.35
CA ILE A 86 -8.34 -7.77 -7.18
C ILE A 86 -9.85 -7.94 -7.00
N VAL A 87 -10.39 -7.39 -5.91
CA VAL A 87 -11.83 -7.38 -5.62
C VAL A 87 -12.46 -6.00 -5.79
N HIS A 88 -11.66 -4.94 -5.74
CA HIS A 88 -12.10 -3.57 -5.98
C HIS A 88 -10.95 -2.68 -6.42
N VAL A 89 -11.23 -1.69 -7.25
CA VAL A 89 -10.28 -0.69 -7.74
C VAL A 89 -10.90 0.70 -7.57
N ALA A 90 -10.16 1.62 -6.96
CA ALA A 90 -10.47 3.04 -6.99
C ALA A 90 -9.38 3.75 -7.79
N GLU A 91 -9.75 4.38 -8.90
CA GLU A 91 -8.81 5.04 -9.81
C GLU A 91 -8.71 6.54 -9.53
N ALA A 92 -7.51 7.07 -9.67
CA ALA A 92 -7.22 8.51 -9.61
C ALA A 92 -7.83 9.19 -8.36
N VAL A 93 -7.67 8.54 -7.22
CA VAL A 93 -8.19 9.04 -5.94
C VAL A 93 -7.39 10.29 -5.55
N PRO A 94 -8.04 11.47 -5.42
CA PRO A 94 -7.34 12.71 -5.17
C PRO A 94 -6.92 12.84 -3.71
N PRO A 95 -5.90 13.66 -3.42
CA PRO A 95 -5.59 14.07 -2.04
C PRO A 95 -6.80 14.63 -1.31
N CYS A 96 -6.87 14.42 -0.01
CA CYS A 96 -7.89 15.05 0.84
C CYS A 96 -7.59 16.53 1.01
N LYS A 97 -8.49 17.40 0.54
CA LYS A 97 -8.30 18.86 0.57
C LYS A 97 -8.74 19.50 1.87
N ALA A 98 -9.70 18.89 2.57
CA ALA A 98 -10.27 19.42 3.80
C ALA A 98 -10.92 18.30 4.61
N GLU A 99 -10.84 18.43 5.94
CA GLU A 99 -11.51 17.52 6.87
C GLU A 99 -13.06 17.75 6.85
N PRO A 100 -13.87 16.67 6.99
CA PRO A 100 -13.45 15.28 7.14
C PRO A 100 -13.00 14.65 5.82
N CYS A 101 -11.89 13.90 5.86
CA CYS A 101 -11.42 13.21 4.66
C CYS A 101 -12.38 12.07 4.28
N PRO A 102 -12.73 11.92 2.99
CA PRO A 102 -13.48 10.75 2.53
C PRO A 102 -12.73 9.46 2.83
N VAL A 103 -13.46 8.42 3.17
CA VAL A 103 -12.94 7.06 3.31
C VAL A 103 -13.42 6.24 2.12
N TYR A 104 -12.48 5.66 1.40
CA TYR A 104 -12.75 4.78 0.26
C TYR A 104 -12.78 3.34 0.76
N ASN A 105 -13.89 2.65 0.54
CA ASN A 105 -14.12 1.30 1.03
C ASN A 105 -14.21 0.32 -0.13
N PRO A 106 -13.72 -0.93 0.03
CA PRO A 106 -13.93 -1.97 -0.95
C PRO A 106 -15.39 -2.46 -0.91
N LEU A 107 -15.85 -3.06 -2.00
CA LEU A 107 -17.17 -3.68 -2.07
C LEU A 107 -17.18 -5.10 -1.49
N ARG A 108 -16.03 -5.67 -1.23
CA ARG A 108 -15.82 -7.01 -0.65
C ARG A 108 -14.71 -6.95 0.39
N ARG A 109 -14.65 -7.95 1.25
CA ARG A 109 -13.54 -8.11 2.21
C ARG A 109 -12.24 -8.29 1.46
N ALA A 110 -11.19 -7.64 1.93
CA ALA A 110 -9.85 -7.67 1.35
C ALA A 110 -8.82 -7.99 2.42
N ALA A 111 -7.81 -8.77 2.07
CA ALA A 111 -6.67 -9.09 2.93
C ALA A 111 -5.48 -8.15 2.68
N TYR A 112 -5.41 -7.56 1.49
CA TYR A 112 -4.33 -6.68 1.05
C TYR A 112 -4.87 -5.44 0.37
N VAL A 113 -4.10 -4.36 0.43
CA VAL A 113 -4.31 -3.16 -0.37
C VAL A 113 -3.00 -2.81 -1.06
N VAL A 114 -3.07 -2.46 -2.34
CA VAL A 114 -1.93 -1.97 -3.11
C VAL A 114 -2.22 -0.55 -3.57
N GLU A 115 -1.29 0.36 -3.30
CA GLU A 115 -1.35 1.74 -3.76
C GLU A 115 -0.32 1.97 -4.86
N LEU A 116 -0.77 2.58 -5.94
CA LEU A 116 0.00 2.86 -7.16
C LEU A 116 -0.19 4.32 -7.57
N ASN A 117 0.68 4.82 -8.44
CA ASN A 117 0.41 6.10 -9.09
C ASN A 117 -0.91 6.09 -9.87
N ALA A 118 -1.62 7.20 -9.88
CA ALA A 118 -2.86 7.36 -10.62
C ALA A 118 -2.69 7.02 -12.11
N GLY A 119 -3.63 6.26 -12.66
CA GLY A 119 -3.63 5.79 -14.05
C GLY A 119 -2.84 4.51 -14.28
N GLN A 120 -2.05 4.06 -13.31
CA GLN A 120 -1.20 2.88 -13.45
C GLN A 120 -2.03 1.59 -13.47
N ALA A 121 -3.10 1.50 -12.69
CA ALA A 121 -3.98 0.33 -12.68
C ALA A 121 -4.50 0.02 -14.08
N ARG A 122 -4.97 1.03 -14.80
CA ARG A 122 -5.48 0.86 -16.16
C ARG A 122 -4.40 0.47 -17.15
N ARG A 123 -3.24 1.13 -17.12
CA ARG A 123 -2.10 0.80 -17.98
C ARG A 123 -1.62 -0.63 -17.80
N GLU A 124 -1.65 -1.11 -16.56
CA GLU A 124 -1.13 -2.41 -16.17
C GLU A 124 -2.19 -3.52 -16.12
N LYS A 125 -3.38 -3.24 -16.66
CA LYS A 125 -4.52 -4.20 -16.70
C LYS A 125 -4.95 -4.72 -15.33
N ALA A 126 -4.79 -3.91 -14.30
CA ALA A 126 -5.19 -4.23 -12.93
C ALA A 126 -6.69 -4.01 -12.77
N VAL A 127 -7.49 -4.98 -13.18
CA VAL A 127 -8.94 -4.97 -13.14
C VAL A 127 -9.47 -6.00 -12.13
N VAL A 128 -10.70 -5.83 -11.67
CA VAL A 128 -11.35 -6.79 -10.75
C VAL A 128 -11.27 -8.22 -11.33
N GLY A 129 -10.84 -9.17 -10.51
CA GLY A 129 -10.63 -10.56 -10.87
C GLY A 129 -9.20 -10.90 -11.31
N ALA A 130 -8.38 -9.91 -11.68
CA ALA A 130 -7.00 -10.15 -12.07
C ALA A 130 -6.11 -10.46 -10.84
N PRO A 131 -5.15 -11.39 -10.96
CA PRO A 131 -4.22 -11.71 -9.87
C PRO A 131 -3.00 -10.80 -9.86
N LEU A 132 -2.46 -10.54 -8.66
CA LEU A 132 -1.15 -9.95 -8.46
C LEU A 132 -0.20 -11.01 -7.88
N GLY A 133 1.07 -10.94 -8.26
CA GLY A 133 2.10 -11.87 -7.78
C GLY A 133 3.05 -11.18 -6.81
N PHE A 134 3.20 -11.70 -5.60
CA PHE A 134 4.21 -11.26 -4.64
C PHE A 134 4.46 -12.34 -3.58
N THR A 135 5.63 -12.28 -2.97
CA THR A 135 5.97 -13.13 -1.82
C THR A 135 6.23 -12.23 -0.63
N LEU A 136 5.53 -12.49 0.48
CA LEU A 136 5.72 -11.74 1.72
C LEU A 136 7.04 -12.14 2.38
N PRO A 137 7.75 -11.19 3.02
CA PRO A 137 8.90 -11.54 3.83
C PRO A 137 8.48 -12.42 5.00
N GLU A 138 9.35 -13.36 5.38
CA GLU A 138 9.10 -14.20 6.56
C GLU A 138 9.11 -13.35 7.84
N PRO A 139 8.19 -13.62 8.80
CA PRO A 139 8.20 -12.93 10.08
C PRO A 139 9.52 -13.19 10.82
N GLY A 140 10.20 -12.14 11.25
CA GLY A 140 11.33 -12.23 12.18
C GLY A 140 12.70 -12.47 11.57
N ARG A 141 12.94 -12.18 10.30
CA ARG A 141 14.29 -12.12 9.72
C ARG A 141 14.72 -10.70 9.42
#